data_824adf0ce18ab84587e8ed6d6b70e083
#
_entry.id   824adf0ce18ab84587e8ed6d6b70e083
#
_cell.length_a   1.000
_cell.length_b   1.000
_cell.length_c   1.000
_cell.angle_alpha   90.00
_cell.angle_beta   90.00
_cell.angle_gamma   90.00
#
_symmetry.space_group_name_H-M   'P 1'
#
loop_
_entity.id
_entity.type
_entity.pdbx_description
1 polymer ?
#
loop_
_entity_poly.entity_id
_entity_poly.type
_entity_poly.pdbx_seq_one_letter_code
_entity_poly.pdbx_strand_id
1 'polypeptide(L)'
;MSLIEVNSLCKNYKIADKEQGLSGMLKHIVAPKYHMKEAVKDINFTVEKGESVAYIGSNGAGKSTTIKMLTGILKPTSGNICINGLDPYKHRIQSTKNIGVVFGQRTQLWWDIPIRESFSMLKEIYEIPNSVYDANIKYFGEILGVSEFMGYPARKLSLGQRMRADIVASLIHNPPVIYLDEPTIGLDVAVKERVCEFLKKINKERGTTI
;
A
#
# COMPACT_ATOMS: atom_id res chain seq x y z
N MET A 1 7.41 21.45 4.54
CA MET A 1 6.07 21.48 3.88
C MET A 1 5.44 20.14 4.04
N SER A 2 4.24 20.11 4.62
CA SER A 2 3.49 18.88 4.83
C SER A 2 3.21 18.18 3.50
N LEU A 3 3.55 16.91 3.41
CA LEU A 3 3.27 16.05 2.25
C LEU A 3 1.93 15.34 2.42
N ILE A 4 1.62 14.96 3.66
CA ILE A 4 0.37 14.28 4.01
C ILE A 4 -0.32 15.08 5.11
N GLU A 5 -1.58 15.41 4.90
CA GLU A 5 -2.43 16.06 5.89
C GLU A 5 -3.72 15.26 6.05
N VAL A 6 -4.03 14.92 7.28
CA VAL A 6 -5.23 14.17 7.65
C VAL A 6 -5.97 14.92 8.75
N ASN A 7 -7.22 15.27 8.50
CA ASN A 7 -8.03 16.07 9.41
C ASN A 7 -9.37 15.38 9.68
N SER A 8 -9.64 15.11 10.96
CA SER A 8 -10.88 14.52 11.49
C SER A 8 -11.36 13.30 10.70
N LEU A 9 -10.40 12.43 10.34
CA LEU A 9 -10.66 11.28 9.48
C LEU A 9 -11.45 10.21 10.22
N CYS A 10 -12.60 9.84 9.66
CA CYS A 10 -13.47 8.79 10.20
C CYS A 10 -13.85 7.76 9.13
N LYS A 11 -14.01 6.51 9.57
CA LYS A 11 -14.57 5.44 8.75
C LYS A 11 -15.51 4.57 9.52
N ASN A 12 -16.78 4.56 9.10
CA ASN A 12 -17.83 3.73 9.65
C ASN A 12 -18.29 2.72 8.59
N TYR A 13 -18.54 1.49 9.03
CA TYR A 13 -19.14 0.44 8.22
C TYR A 13 -20.52 0.10 8.75
N LYS A 14 -21.47 -0.01 7.83
CA LYS A 14 -22.80 -0.54 8.13
C LYS A 14 -22.73 -2.06 8.01
N ILE A 15 -22.83 -2.74 9.16
CA ILE A 15 -22.76 -4.20 9.23
C ILE A 15 -24.16 -4.74 9.50
N ALA A 16 -24.59 -5.72 8.70
CA ALA A 16 -25.86 -6.37 8.91
C ALA A 16 -25.76 -7.41 10.07
N ASP A 17 -26.71 -7.34 10.97
CA ASP A 17 -26.84 -8.31 12.06
C ASP A 17 -27.35 -9.64 11.50
N LYS A 18 -26.53 -10.70 11.55
CA LYS A 18 -26.92 -12.03 11.13
C LYS A 18 -27.60 -12.74 12.30
N GLU A 19 -28.93 -12.88 12.25
CA GLU A 19 -29.65 -13.79 13.15
C GLU A 19 -29.41 -15.25 12.70
N GLN A 20 -29.14 -16.17 13.63
CA GLN A 20 -28.91 -17.58 13.32
C GLN A 20 -30.25 -18.31 13.07
N GLY A 21 -30.25 -19.29 12.15
CA GLY A 21 -31.40 -20.13 11.82
C GLY A 21 -32.18 -19.70 10.58
N LEU A 22 -33.02 -20.62 10.04
CA LEU A 22 -33.80 -20.42 8.82
C LEU A 22 -34.82 -19.27 8.96
N SER A 23 -35.43 -19.10 10.13
CA SER A 23 -36.36 -17.99 10.42
C SER A 23 -35.64 -16.63 10.46
N GLY A 24 -34.38 -16.60 10.97
CA GLY A 24 -33.53 -15.41 10.96
C GLY A 24 -33.12 -15.01 9.54
N MET A 25 -32.89 -15.99 8.67
CA MET A 25 -32.50 -15.77 7.27
C MET A 25 -33.63 -15.12 6.46
N LEU A 26 -34.89 -15.58 6.64
CA LEU A 26 -36.07 -14.98 6.03
C LEU A 26 -36.33 -13.54 6.54
N LYS A 27 -36.19 -13.32 7.85
CA LYS A 27 -36.36 -12.00 8.47
C LYS A 27 -35.30 -10.99 8.00
N HIS A 28 -34.06 -11.48 7.78
CA HIS A 28 -32.97 -10.65 7.25
C HIS A 28 -33.23 -10.17 5.82
N ILE A 29 -33.93 -10.96 4.98
CA ILE A 29 -34.29 -10.59 3.61
C ILE A 29 -35.38 -9.50 3.61
N VAL A 30 -36.35 -9.56 4.52
CA VAL A 30 -37.52 -8.65 4.55
C VAL A 30 -37.22 -7.38 5.35
N ALA A 31 -36.49 -7.48 6.48
CA ALA A 31 -36.18 -6.35 7.37
C ALA A 31 -34.77 -6.49 7.99
N PRO A 32 -33.71 -6.24 7.24
CA PRO A 32 -32.35 -6.36 7.74
C PRO A 32 -32.06 -5.32 8.81
N LYS A 33 -31.62 -5.77 9.99
CA LYS A 33 -31.09 -4.90 11.04
C LYS A 33 -29.62 -4.64 10.78
N TYR A 34 -29.17 -3.43 11.06
CA TYR A 34 -27.78 -3.01 10.87
C TYR A 34 -27.26 -2.32 12.13
N HIS A 35 -26.01 -2.55 12.45
CA HIS A 35 -25.27 -1.70 13.38
C HIS A 35 -24.10 -1.00 12.67
N MET A 36 -23.70 0.15 13.23
CA MET A 36 -22.56 0.90 12.72
C MET A 36 -21.30 0.45 13.46
N LYS A 37 -20.30 -0.04 12.71
CA LYS A 37 -18.96 -0.33 13.25
C LYS A 37 -18.04 0.83 12.89
N GLU A 38 -17.58 1.53 13.90
CA GLU A 38 -16.56 2.57 13.76
C GLU A 38 -15.19 1.91 13.63
N ALA A 39 -14.60 2.00 12.43
CA ALA A 39 -13.31 1.39 12.13
C ALA A 39 -12.14 2.37 12.28
N VAL A 40 -12.41 3.66 12.06
CA VAL A 40 -11.46 4.76 12.26
C VAL A 40 -12.26 5.93 12.85
N LYS A 41 -11.74 6.54 13.92
CA LYS A 41 -12.40 7.57 14.71
C LYS A 41 -11.51 8.79 14.85
N ASP A 42 -11.92 9.91 14.24
CA ASP A 42 -11.35 11.26 14.38
C ASP A 42 -9.80 11.29 14.39
N ILE A 43 -9.18 10.71 13.36
CA ILE A 43 -7.72 10.70 13.26
C ILE A 43 -7.24 12.01 12.64
N ASN A 44 -6.24 12.62 13.28
CA ASN A 44 -5.60 13.87 12.87
C ASN A 44 -4.07 13.68 12.92
N PHE A 45 -3.38 13.91 11.80
CA PHE A 45 -1.92 13.94 11.75
C PHE A 45 -1.41 14.60 10.47
N THR A 46 -0.16 14.99 10.50
CA THR A 46 0.59 15.50 9.35
C THR A 46 1.90 14.73 9.22
N VAL A 47 2.39 14.57 7.97
CA VAL A 47 3.69 13.96 7.68
C VAL A 47 4.44 14.89 6.73
N GLU A 48 5.65 15.24 7.11
CA GLU A 48 6.53 16.10 6.30
C GLU A 48 7.20 15.29 5.18
N LYS A 49 7.59 15.99 4.11
CA LYS A 49 8.32 15.36 3.00
C LYS A 49 9.65 14.78 3.49
N GLY A 50 9.92 13.51 3.14
CA GLY A 50 11.13 12.78 3.54
C GLY A 50 11.06 12.20 4.96
N GLU A 51 9.95 12.37 5.66
CA GLU A 51 9.77 11.77 6.98
C GLU A 51 9.50 10.26 6.88
N SER A 52 9.97 9.50 7.89
CA SER A 52 9.66 8.07 8.03
C SER A 52 8.83 7.87 9.28
N VAL A 53 7.56 7.49 9.12
CA VAL A 53 6.57 7.40 10.19
C VAL A 53 6.11 5.97 10.38
N ALA A 54 6.08 5.51 11.63
CA ALA A 54 5.49 4.22 11.99
C ALA A 54 4.08 4.42 12.56
N TYR A 55 3.07 3.87 11.87
CA TYR A 55 1.68 3.87 12.34
C TYR A 55 1.40 2.63 13.18
N ILE A 56 1.47 2.77 14.50
CA ILE A 56 1.43 1.67 15.46
C ILE A 56 0.04 1.55 16.09
N GLY A 57 -0.40 0.34 16.39
CA GLY A 57 -1.65 0.05 17.08
C GLY A 57 -1.94 -1.44 17.12
N SER A 58 -2.90 -1.85 17.96
CA SER A 58 -3.35 -3.25 18.08
C SER A 58 -4.00 -3.77 16.78
N ASN A 59 -4.14 -5.09 16.66
CA ASN A 59 -4.90 -5.68 15.55
C ASN A 59 -6.35 -5.22 15.62
N GLY A 60 -6.90 -4.80 14.47
CA GLY A 60 -8.25 -4.23 14.40
C GLY A 60 -8.36 -2.73 14.73
N ALA A 61 -7.26 -2.04 15.08
CA ALA A 61 -7.25 -0.59 15.38
C ALA A 61 -7.46 0.32 14.15
N GLY A 62 -7.76 -0.24 12.98
CA GLY A 62 -8.04 0.56 11.79
C GLY A 62 -6.80 0.89 10.93
N LYS A 63 -5.61 0.39 11.24
CA LYS A 63 -4.36 0.68 10.49
C LYS A 63 -4.49 0.49 8.98
N SER A 64 -4.82 -0.72 8.53
CA SER A 64 -5.00 -1.02 7.10
C SER A 64 -6.20 -0.27 6.49
N THR A 65 -7.22 0.07 7.29
CA THR A 65 -8.35 0.91 6.85
C THR A 65 -7.87 2.33 6.57
N THR A 66 -7.03 2.89 7.44
CA THR A 66 -6.45 4.21 7.25
C THR A 66 -5.54 4.24 6.02
N ILE A 67 -4.64 3.25 5.85
CA ILE A 67 -3.80 3.14 4.64
C ILE A 67 -4.66 3.07 3.37
N LYS A 68 -5.75 2.29 3.36
CA LYS A 68 -6.67 2.23 2.21
C LYS A 68 -7.37 3.56 1.92
N MET A 69 -7.61 4.39 2.92
CA MET A 69 -8.15 5.75 2.72
C MET A 69 -7.07 6.69 2.18
N LEU A 70 -5.85 6.64 2.72
CA LEU A 70 -4.70 7.41 2.23
C LEU A 70 -4.36 7.08 0.77
N THR A 71 -4.50 5.83 0.38
CA THR A 71 -4.23 5.39 -1.00
C THR A 71 -5.40 5.60 -1.98
N GLY A 72 -6.51 6.20 -1.53
CA GLY A 72 -7.69 6.44 -2.37
C GLY A 72 -8.49 5.17 -2.74
N ILE A 73 -8.14 4.01 -2.17
CA ILE A 73 -8.89 2.75 -2.38
C ILE A 73 -10.24 2.81 -1.66
N LEU A 74 -10.26 3.45 -0.49
CA LEU A 74 -11.44 3.52 0.37
C LEU A 74 -11.83 4.97 0.62
N LYS A 75 -13.12 5.30 0.36
CA LYS A 75 -13.66 6.62 0.68
C LYS A 75 -13.88 6.78 2.18
N PRO A 76 -13.40 7.86 2.81
CA PRO A 76 -13.76 8.21 4.18
C PRO A 76 -15.26 8.39 4.36
N THR A 77 -15.75 8.17 5.58
CA THR A 77 -17.14 8.55 5.97
C THR A 77 -17.22 10.05 6.22
N SER A 78 -16.21 10.61 6.89
CA SER A 78 -16.04 12.05 7.10
C SER A 78 -14.56 12.38 7.27
N GLY A 79 -14.23 13.67 7.32
CA GLY A 79 -12.87 14.18 7.37
C GLY A 79 -12.25 14.34 5.99
N ASN A 80 -11.02 14.85 5.98
CA ASN A 80 -10.30 15.18 4.76
C ASN A 80 -8.91 14.56 4.76
N ILE A 81 -8.45 14.19 3.57
CA ILE A 81 -7.10 13.73 3.30
C ILE A 81 -6.54 14.58 2.16
N CYS A 82 -5.33 15.10 2.34
CA CYS A 82 -4.57 15.77 1.30
C CYS A 82 -3.17 15.13 1.22
N ILE A 83 -2.77 14.67 0.04
CA ILE A 83 -1.46 14.07 -0.21
C ILE A 83 -0.85 14.80 -1.40
N ASN A 84 0.27 15.47 -1.17
CA ASN A 84 0.93 16.29 -2.20
C ASN A 84 -0.05 17.27 -2.88
N GLY A 85 -0.93 17.90 -2.09
CA GLY A 85 -1.94 18.86 -2.58
C GLY A 85 -3.20 18.22 -3.20
N LEU A 86 -3.32 16.88 -3.23
CA LEU A 86 -4.43 16.17 -3.85
C LEU A 86 -5.26 15.38 -2.84
N ASP A 87 -6.58 15.38 -3.02
CA ASP A 87 -7.47 14.43 -2.37
C ASP A 87 -7.35 13.08 -3.11
N PRO A 88 -6.84 12.01 -2.44
CA PRO A 88 -6.52 10.74 -3.12
C PRO A 88 -7.73 10.01 -3.68
N TYR A 89 -8.92 10.26 -3.14
CA TYR A 89 -10.15 9.65 -3.65
C TYR A 89 -10.73 10.41 -4.84
N LYS A 90 -10.71 11.74 -4.80
CA LYS A 90 -11.25 12.58 -5.89
C LYS A 90 -10.33 12.63 -7.11
N HIS A 91 -9.00 12.66 -6.88
CA HIS A 91 -8.00 12.78 -7.93
C HIS A 91 -7.21 11.46 -8.10
N ARG A 92 -7.91 10.34 -8.20
CA ARG A 92 -7.37 9.00 -8.07
C ARG A 92 -6.20 8.71 -9.03
N ILE A 93 -6.33 9.05 -10.31
CA ILE A 93 -5.30 8.81 -11.33
C ILE A 93 -4.02 9.60 -11.00
N GLN A 94 -4.17 10.88 -10.66
CA GLN A 94 -3.04 11.75 -10.34
C GLN A 94 -2.37 11.33 -9.01
N SER A 95 -3.17 10.99 -7.99
CA SER A 95 -2.68 10.51 -6.70
C SER A 95 -1.91 9.21 -6.82
N THR A 96 -2.38 8.26 -7.66
CA THR A 96 -1.71 6.97 -7.84
C THR A 96 -0.30 7.13 -8.41
N LYS A 97 -0.06 8.12 -9.28
CA LYS A 97 1.28 8.44 -9.80
C LYS A 97 2.24 8.98 -8.72
N ASN A 98 1.71 9.47 -7.60
CA ASN A 98 2.48 10.06 -6.50
C ASN A 98 2.68 9.11 -5.30
N ILE A 99 2.16 7.90 -5.35
CA ILE A 99 2.25 6.96 -4.23
C ILE A 99 2.77 5.60 -4.68
N GLY A 100 3.62 4.99 -3.84
CA GLY A 100 3.89 3.56 -3.87
C GLY A 100 3.11 2.88 -2.75
N VAL A 101 2.65 1.65 -2.97
CA VAL A 101 1.91 0.91 -1.94
C VAL A 101 2.35 -0.55 -1.94
N VAL A 102 2.63 -1.09 -0.75
CA VAL A 102 2.86 -2.52 -0.55
C VAL A 102 1.90 -3.03 0.50
N PHE A 103 1.05 -3.97 0.12
CA PHE A 103 0.18 -4.71 1.04
C PHE A 103 0.78 -6.09 1.31
N GLY A 104 1.25 -6.35 2.52
CA GLY A 104 2.04 -7.54 2.86
C GLY A 104 1.43 -8.90 2.49
N GLN A 105 0.10 -8.97 2.36
CA GLN A 105 -0.60 -10.20 1.99
C GLN A 105 -1.06 -10.26 0.53
N ARG A 106 -0.81 -9.21 -0.25
CA ARG A 106 -1.24 -9.12 -1.65
C ARG A 106 -0.11 -8.61 -2.51
N THR A 107 0.21 -9.37 -3.56
CA THR A 107 1.16 -8.91 -4.57
C THR A 107 0.46 -8.07 -5.64
N GLN A 108 1.17 -7.05 -6.13
CA GLN A 108 0.78 -6.28 -7.31
C GLN A 108 1.37 -6.85 -8.61
N LEU A 109 2.23 -7.88 -8.48
CA LEU A 109 2.82 -8.56 -9.61
C LEU A 109 1.83 -9.52 -10.26
N TRP A 110 1.89 -9.65 -11.57
CA TRP A 110 1.08 -10.63 -12.29
C TRP A 110 1.56 -12.04 -11.98
N TRP A 111 0.61 -12.90 -11.60
CA TRP A 111 0.88 -14.20 -10.99
C TRP A 111 1.60 -15.19 -11.90
N ASP A 112 1.25 -15.19 -13.21
CA ASP A 112 1.68 -16.21 -14.17
C ASP A 112 2.77 -15.78 -15.15
N ILE A 113 3.14 -14.50 -15.17
CA ILE A 113 4.19 -13.98 -16.04
C ILE A 113 5.49 -13.69 -15.27
N PRO A 114 6.65 -13.69 -15.95
CA PRO A 114 7.93 -13.30 -15.33
C PRO A 114 7.89 -11.93 -14.67
N ILE A 115 8.64 -11.75 -13.57
CA ILE A 115 8.70 -10.48 -12.83
C ILE A 115 9.12 -9.33 -13.73
N ARG A 116 10.07 -9.54 -14.65
CA ARG A 116 10.48 -8.51 -15.61
C ARG A 116 9.33 -8.00 -16.48
N GLU A 117 8.42 -8.88 -16.87
CA GLU A 117 7.26 -8.50 -17.67
C GLU A 117 6.25 -7.69 -16.83
N SER A 118 6.07 -8.08 -15.55
CA SER A 118 5.29 -7.28 -14.60
C SER A 118 5.86 -5.87 -14.45
N PHE A 119 7.18 -5.73 -14.34
CA PHE A 119 7.82 -4.42 -14.27
C PHE A 119 7.68 -3.62 -15.57
N SER A 120 7.81 -4.28 -16.72
CA SER A 120 7.58 -3.63 -18.02
C SER A 120 6.15 -3.13 -18.17
N MET A 121 5.15 -3.89 -17.72
CA MET A 121 3.76 -3.44 -17.73
C MET A 121 3.55 -2.24 -16.80
N LEU A 122 4.14 -2.25 -15.59
CA LEU A 122 4.09 -1.10 -14.69
C LEU A 122 4.76 0.14 -15.28
N LYS A 123 5.88 -0.02 -16.01
CA LYS A 123 6.53 1.06 -16.73
C LYS A 123 5.56 1.76 -17.69
N GLU A 124 4.81 1.00 -18.48
CA GLU A 124 3.83 1.55 -19.41
C GLU A 124 2.63 2.18 -18.68
N ILE A 125 2.12 1.54 -17.61
CA ILE A 125 1.00 2.06 -16.81
C ILE A 125 1.35 3.41 -16.16
N TYR A 126 2.57 3.54 -15.62
CA TYR A 126 3.03 4.77 -14.98
C TYR A 126 3.70 5.75 -15.95
N GLU A 127 3.77 5.42 -17.26
CA GLU A 127 4.41 6.24 -18.30
C GLU A 127 5.87 6.61 -17.95
N ILE A 128 6.64 5.61 -17.45
CA ILE A 128 8.00 5.83 -16.97
C ILE A 128 8.96 5.92 -18.18
N PRO A 129 9.77 7.00 -18.32
CA PRO A 129 10.78 7.07 -19.36
C PRO A 129 11.80 5.92 -19.26
N ASN A 130 12.26 5.40 -20.43
CA ASN A 130 13.19 4.26 -20.49
C ASN A 130 14.42 4.46 -19.60
N SER A 131 15.05 5.63 -19.67
CA SER A 131 16.26 5.91 -18.88
C SER A 131 16.01 5.87 -17.37
N VAL A 132 14.83 6.31 -16.89
CA VAL A 132 14.45 6.26 -15.49
C VAL A 132 14.15 4.82 -15.08
N TYR A 133 13.42 4.09 -15.92
CA TYR A 133 13.09 2.69 -15.69
C TYR A 133 14.36 1.83 -15.56
N ASP A 134 15.27 1.91 -16.54
CA ASP A 134 16.51 1.12 -16.59
C ASP A 134 17.40 1.43 -15.37
N ALA A 135 17.54 2.72 -15.01
CA ALA A 135 18.28 3.12 -13.82
C ALA A 135 17.66 2.57 -12.53
N ASN A 136 16.32 2.62 -12.40
CA ASN A 136 15.62 2.11 -11.22
C ASN A 136 15.68 0.58 -11.13
N ILE A 137 15.47 -0.13 -12.22
CA ILE A 137 15.58 -1.60 -12.24
C ILE A 137 16.97 -2.05 -11.85
N LYS A 138 18.01 -1.39 -12.38
CA LYS A 138 19.39 -1.68 -12.00
C LYS A 138 19.62 -1.42 -10.51
N TYR A 139 19.31 -0.22 -10.04
CA TYR A 139 19.55 0.20 -8.65
C TYR A 139 18.78 -0.66 -7.64
N PHE A 140 17.48 -0.81 -7.81
CA PHE A 140 16.66 -1.59 -6.87
C PHE A 140 16.93 -3.10 -7.00
N GLY A 141 17.17 -3.58 -8.23
CA GLY A 141 17.45 -4.98 -8.52
C GLY A 141 18.73 -5.47 -7.86
N GLU A 142 19.77 -4.65 -7.85
CA GLU A 142 21.05 -4.95 -7.19
C GLU A 142 20.90 -4.95 -5.66
N ILE A 143 20.33 -3.91 -5.08
CA ILE A 143 20.25 -3.76 -3.61
C ILE A 143 19.32 -4.82 -3.00
N LEU A 144 18.16 -5.05 -3.59
CA LEU A 144 17.20 -6.05 -3.11
C LEU A 144 17.46 -7.46 -3.64
N GLY A 145 18.44 -7.65 -4.53
CA GLY A 145 18.77 -8.94 -5.14
C GLY A 145 17.63 -9.51 -5.99
N VAL A 146 16.81 -8.64 -6.62
CA VAL A 146 15.67 -9.05 -7.46
C VAL A 146 16.14 -9.56 -8.81
N SER A 147 17.30 -9.12 -9.28
CA SER A 147 17.90 -9.51 -10.56
C SER A 147 18.05 -11.03 -10.72
N GLU A 148 18.29 -11.76 -9.61
CA GLU A 148 18.49 -13.22 -9.59
C GLU A 148 17.23 -14.00 -10.01
N PHE A 149 16.05 -13.44 -9.82
CA PHE A 149 14.78 -14.15 -10.07
C PHE A 149 13.79 -13.37 -10.98
N MET A 150 14.24 -12.33 -11.67
CA MET A 150 13.38 -11.57 -12.62
C MET A 150 12.79 -12.42 -13.75
N GLY A 151 13.42 -13.54 -14.09
CA GLY A 151 12.94 -14.48 -15.11
C GLY A 151 11.84 -15.42 -14.64
N TYR A 152 11.54 -15.47 -13.34
CA TYR A 152 10.51 -16.37 -12.79
C TYR A 152 9.16 -15.64 -12.61
N PRO A 153 8.03 -16.35 -12.80
CA PRO A 153 6.71 -15.82 -12.49
C PRO A 153 6.49 -15.71 -10.98
N ALA A 154 5.65 -14.74 -10.54
CA ALA A 154 5.40 -14.45 -9.13
C ALA A 154 4.97 -15.67 -8.32
N ARG A 155 4.22 -16.61 -8.92
CA ARG A 155 3.78 -17.88 -8.28
C ARG A 155 4.91 -18.80 -7.86
N LYS A 156 6.10 -18.72 -8.49
CA LYS A 156 7.27 -19.54 -8.17
C LYS A 156 8.19 -18.92 -7.13
N LEU A 157 7.95 -17.68 -6.74
CA LEU A 157 8.78 -16.98 -5.78
C LEU A 157 8.44 -17.35 -4.33
N SER A 158 9.46 -17.42 -3.49
CA SER A 158 9.26 -17.42 -2.04
C SER A 158 8.57 -16.13 -1.58
N LEU A 159 8.00 -16.14 -0.37
CA LEU A 159 7.37 -14.95 0.20
C LEU A 159 8.36 -13.77 0.26
N GLY A 160 9.60 -14.01 0.68
CA GLY A 160 10.63 -12.98 0.75
C GLY A 160 11.07 -12.45 -0.62
N GLN A 161 11.18 -13.32 -1.64
CA GLN A 161 11.46 -12.89 -3.02
C GLN A 161 10.30 -12.04 -3.56
N ARG A 162 9.06 -12.47 -3.33
CA ARG A 162 7.86 -11.73 -3.76
C ARG A 162 7.79 -10.36 -3.11
N MET A 163 8.01 -10.28 -1.80
CA MET A 163 8.01 -9.01 -1.07
C MET A 163 9.06 -8.03 -1.62
N ARG A 164 10.28 -8.51 -1.89
CA ARG A 164 11.33 -7.67 -2.48
C ARG A 164 10.94 -7.16 -3.86
N ALA A 165 10.33 -8.00 -4.69
CA ALA A 165 9.83 -7.59 -6.00
C ALA A 165 8.63 -6.63 -5.91
N ASP A 166 7.72 -6.81 -4.95
CA ASP A 166 6.60 -5.88 -4.70
C ASP A 166 7.10 -4.50 -4.26
N ILE A 167 8.15 -4.44 -3.44
CA ILE A 167 8.79 -3.17 -3.05
C ILE A 167 9.39 -2.48 -4.27
N VAL A 168 10.12 -3.21 -5.15
CA VAL A 168 10.62 -2.64 -6.41
C VAL A 168 9.48 -2.11 -7.27
N ALA A 169 8.43 -2.90 -7.46
CA ALA A 169 7.25 -2.52 -8.24
C ALA A 169 6.60 -1.23 -7.72
N SER A 170 6.55 -1.05 -6.39
CA SER A 170 5.97 0.14 -5.76
C SER A 170 6.82 1.40 -5.87
N LEU A 171 8.12 1.25 -6.17
CA LEU A 171 9.08 2.35 -6.23
C LEU A 171 9.59 2.66 -7.65
N ILE A 172 9.26 1.83 -8.63
CA ILE A 172 9.82 1.90 -9.99
C ILE A 172 9.53 3.23 -10.69
N HIS A 173 8.44 3.91 -10.31
CA HIS A 173 8.01 5.21 -10.85
C HIS A 173 8.48 6.41 -9.99
N ASN A 174 9.37 6.19 -9.01
CA ASN A 174 9.90 7.21 -8.10
C ASN A 174 8.83 8.02 -7.34
N PRO A 175 7.88 7.39 -6.66
CA PRO A 175 6.86 8.12 -5.92
C PRO A 175 7.48 8.91 -4.76
N PRO A 176 6.97 10.12 -4.43
CA PRO A 176 7.41 10.89 -3.26
C PRO A 176 7.04 10.25 -1.92
N VAL A 177 6.08 9.33 -1.90
CA VAL A 177 5.65 8.59 -0.70
C VAL A 177 5.38 7.13 -0.99
N ILE A 178 5.76 6.25 -0.05
CA ILE A 178 5.42 4.83 -0.07
C ILE A 178 4.68 4.44 1.20
N TYR A 179 3.58 3.72 1.04
CA TYR A 179 2.82 3.11 2.13
C TYR A 179 3.13 1.61 2.22
N LEU A 180 3.46 1.15 3.42
CA LEU A 180 3.81 -0.23 3.70
C LEU A 180 2.85 -0.78 4.77
N ASP A 181 1.98 -1.70 4.39
CA ASP A 181 1.06 -2.37 5.32
C ASP A 181 1.62 -3.75 5.67
N GLU A 182 2.30 -3.84 6.82
CA GLU A 182 2.90 -5.07 7.35
C GLU A 182 3.90 -5.76 6.39
N PRO A 183 4.87 -5.03 5.80
CA PRO A 183 5.72 -5.54 4.71
C PRO A 183 6.72 -6.62 5.14
N THR A 184 6.85 -6.89 6.43
CA THR A 184 7.84 -7.84 6.97
C THR A 184 7.22 -9.07 7.63
N ILE A 185 5.89 -9.20 7.61
CA ILE A 185 5.22 -10.38 8.18
C ILE A 185 5.57 -11.64 7.40
N GLY A 186 5.96 -12.69 8.14
CA GLY A 186 6.30 -13.99 7.56
C GLY A 186 7.64 -14.03 6.83
N LEU A 187 8.45 -12.98 6.89
CA LEU A 187 9.80 -12.97 6.35
C LEU A 187 10.80 -13.50 7.38
N ASP A 188 11.84 -14.19 6.89
CA ASP A 188 13.00 -14.51 7.70
C ASP A 188 13.79 -13.25 8.11
N VAL A 189 14.65 -13.38 9.14
CA VAL A 189 15.37 -12.27 9.73
C VAL A 189 16.26 -11.55 8.70
N ALA A 190 16.97 -12.29 7.86
CA ALA A 190 17.92 -11.72 6.91
C ALA A 190 17.20 -10.90 5.81
N VAL A 191 16.05 -11.38 5.31
CA VAL A 191 15.24 -10.64 4.34
C VAL A 191 14.62 -9.40 5.00
N LYS A 192 14.14 -9.52 6.24
CA LYS A 192 13.59 -8.39 7.00
C LYS A 192 14.62 -7.28 7.20
N GLU A 193 15.84 -7.61 7.62
CA GLU A 193 16.93 -6.65 7.77
C GLU A 193 17.25 -5.95 6.45
N ARG A 194 17.42 -6.72 5.36
CA ARG A 194 17.68 -6.16 4.02
C ARG A 194 16.58 -5.18 3.58
N VAL A 195 15.32 -5.51 3.79
CA VAL A 195 14.20 -4.62 3.47
C VAL A 195 14.26 -3.34 4.31
N CYS A 196 14.49 -3.45 5.62
CA CYS A 196 14.58 -2.29 6.51
C CYS A 196 15.76 -1.38 6.15
N GLU A 197 16.93 -1.93 5.85
CA GLU A 197 18.11 -1.16 5.42
C GLU A 197 17.85 -0.47 4.08
N PHE A 198 17.24 -1.17 3.14
CA PHE A 198 16.87 -0.59 1.86
C PHE A 198 15.89 0.59 2.03
N LEU A 199 14.84 0.44 2.85
CA LEU A 199 13.89 1.52 3.11
C LEU A 199 14.55 2.74 3.75
N LYS A 200 15.45 2.55 4.73
CA LYS A 200 16.26 3.63 5.30
C LYS A 200 17.11 4.32 4.25
N LYS A 201 17.71 3.54 3.36
CA LYS A 201 18.58 4.06 2.29
C LYS A 201 17.79 4.93 1.31
N ILE A 202 16.66 4.48 0.80
CA ILE A 202 15.84 5.27 -0.14
C ILE A 202 15.26 6.52 0.51
N ASN A 203 14.85 6.45 1.77
CA ASN A 203 14.43 7.62 2.53
C ASN A 203 15.53 8.67 2.58
N LYS A 204 16.75 8.27 2.95
CA LYS A 204 17.90 9.18 3.08
C LYS A 204 18.43 9.71 1.73
N GLU A 205 18.55 8.84 0.71
CA GLU A 205 19.18 9.20 -0.56
C GLU A 205 18.22 9.86 -1.55
N ARG A 206 16.94 9.48 -1.53
CA ARG A 206 15.92 9.98 -2.48
C ARG A 206 14.88 10.89 -1.84
N GLY A 207 14.90 11.04 -0.52
CA GLY A 207 13.91 11.82 0.22
C GLY A 207 12.50 11.23 0.13
N THR A 208 12.38 9.92 -0.14
CA THR A 208 11.08 9.22 -0.19
C THR A 208 10.46 9.18 1.19
N THR A 209 9.25 9.69 1.36
CA THR A 209 8.48 9.62 2.60
C THR A 209 7.95 8.20 2.81
N ILE A 210 8.04 7.68 4.04
CA ILE A 210 7.64 6.28 4.33
C ILE A 210 6.61 6.25 5.45
#